data_b68a14811360794da323040403f0cf81
#
_entry.id   b68a14811360794da323040403f0cf81
#
_cell.length_a   1.000
_cell.length_b   1.000
_cell.length_c   1.000
_cell.angle_alpha   90.00
_cell.angle_beta   90.00
_cell.angle_gamma   90.00
#
_symmetry.space_group_name_H-M   'P 1'
#
loop_
_entity.id
_entity.type
_entity.pdbx_description
1 polymer ?
#
loop_
_entity_poly.entity_id
_entity_poly.type
_entity_poly.pdbx_seq_one_letter_code
_entity_poly.pdbx_strand_id
1 'polypeptide(L)'
;MSETTAASAPADPAEEEAYPPPVLAWAMVAVLFVAYILSFIDRMIIGLLVEPLKADLGLSDTQVSLLQGFAFALFYTIIGLPIGRMIDRSARLPIIAGGVALWSFMTAVCGMATQYWHLFLARMGVGVGEATLSPAAYSIIPDLFPKRRLGLAMGIYGLGSAAGAGLAFLIGAAVIRLISESGSVTLPILGELRAWQATFFIVGLPGLLVAGLIMLLPEPVRRGASAPGGRDIAPISAVIDFTLKKAGSVLGLCFAVAMVNFAVFAAVSWLPVLLIRVHGFDLSGAGNLAGGALILGGLIGLVGGGALTDRIGGGVPQGRLAFCGFAAIVGTIFAVIFPLVGSPWMAAAAFVVFFAAAAVPIGAAASALQQLTPNRMRATVSAIYLFIVNLIGLGAGPTATALVGDTFFAGGDGIRYAIAWVSPFAFAIAALLFFLSARYAAREQVH
;
A
#
# COMPACT_ATOMS: atom_id res chain seq x y z
N MET A 1 -2.13 62.79 17.86
CA MET A 1 -1.37 61.56 17.80
C MET A 1 -2.11 60.64 16.85
N SER A 2 -1.64 60.59 15.62
CA SER A 2 -2.22 59.79 14.54
C SER A 2 -1.46 58.48 14.43
N GLU A 3 -2.11 57.38 14.75
CA GLU A 3 -1.62 56.02 14.44
C GLU A 3 -1.71 55.77 12.95
N THR A 4 -0.55 55.71 12.34
CA THR A 4 -0.43 55.29 10.93
C THR A 4 -0.51 53.78 10.88
N THR A 5 -1.66 53.27 10.46
CA THR A 5 -1.89 51.84 10.12
C THR A 5 -0.97 51.52 8.94
N ALA A 6 0.09 50.75 9.16
CA ALA A 6 0.91 50.21 8.10
C ALA A 6 0.06 49.21 7.29
N ALA A 7 -0.43 49.61 6.13
CA ALA A 7 -1.02 48.71 5.15
C ALA A 7 0.05 47.74 4.66
N SER A 8 -0.16 46.46 4.85
CA SER A 8 0.66 45.40 4.26
C SER A 8 0.70 45.60 2.74
N ALA A 9 1.90 45.74 2.19
CA ALA A 9 2.08 45.83 0.75
C ALA A 9 1.42 44.62 0.06
N PRO A 10 0.73 44.81 -1.07
CA PRO A 10 0.21 43.68 -1.84
C PRO A 10 1.38 42.80 -2.33
N ALA A 11 1.27 41.51 -2.11
CA ALA A 11 2.24 40.56 -2.63
C ALA A 11 2.41 40.76 -4.16
N ASP A 12 3.64 40.77 -4.62
CA ASP A 12 4.03 40.99 -6.00
C ASP A 12 3.37 39.95 -6.89
N PRO A 13 2.56 40.33 -7.91
CA PRO A 13 1.89 39.38 -8.81
C PRO A 13 2.86 38.55 -9.67
N ALA A 14 4.15 38.84 -9.64
CA ALA A 14 5.18 38.16 -10.43
C ALA A 14 5.67 36.81 -9.85
N GLU A 15 5.24 36.39 -8.67
CA GLU A 15 5.68 35.14 -8.03
C GLU A 15 4.68 33.97 -8.09
N GLU A 16 3.50 34.11 -8.64
CA GLU A 16 2.67 32.95 -9.02
C GLU A 16 3.11 32.43 -10.40
N GLU A 17 4.25 31.73 -10.47
CA GLU A 17 4.46 30.81 -11.58
C GLU A 17 3.19 29.98 -11.76
N ALA A 18 2.48 30.21 -12.86
CA ALA A 18 1.17 29.63 -13.10
C ALA A 18 1.22 28.10 -13.00
N TYR A 19 0.39 27.47 -12.18
CA TYR A 19 0.23 26.02 -12.17
C TYR A 19 -0.09 25.52 -13.59
N PRO A 20 0.28 24.28 -13.94
CA PRO A 20 -0.05 23.74 -15.25
C PRO A 20 -1.57 23.76 -15.48
N PRO A 21 -2.02 23.83 -16.74
CA PRO A 21 -3.45 23.78 -17.05
C PRO A 21 -4.16 22.65 -16.31
N PRO A 22 -5.34 22.86 -15.72
CA PRO A 22 -6.01 21.85 -14.90
C PRO A 22 -6.20 20.50 -15.61
N VAL A 23 -6.46 20.52 -16.93
CA VAL A 23 -6.60 19.32 -17.74
C VAL A 23 -5.32 18.49 -17.74
N LEU A 24 -4.16 19.13 -17.89
CA LEU A 24 -2.86 18.45 -17.87
C LEU A 24 -2.55 17.92 -16.46
N ALA A 25 -2.80 18.73 -15.42
CA ALA A 25 -2.58 18.32 -14.03
C ALA A 25 -3.39 17.06 -13.66
N TRP A 26 -4.68 17.05 -14.02
CA TRP A 26 -5.55 15.90 -13.77
C TRP A 26 -5.22 14.69 -14.65
N ALA A 27 -4.80 14.90 -15.91
CA ALA A 27 -4.33 13.83 -16.78
C ALA A 27 -3.10 13.13 -16.17
N MET A 28 -2.15 13.90 -15.62
CA MET A 28 -0.98 13.35 -14.94
C MET A 28 -1.37 12.54 -13.70
N VAL A 29 -2.28 13.05 -12.87
CA VAL A 29 -2.80 12.28 -11.71
C VAL A 29 -3.51 11.01 -12.18
N ALA A 30 -4.29 11.06 -13.25
CA ALA A 30 -4.96 9.89 -13.79
C ALA A 30 -3.97 8.80 -14.26
N VAL A 31 -2.90 9.19 -14.96
CA VAL A 31 -1.86 8.24 -15.39
C VAL A 31 -1.12 7.64 -14.17
N LEU A 32 -0.77 8.46 -13.17
CA LEU A 32 -0.15 7.98 -11.93
C LEU A 32 -1.10 7.10 -11.12
N PHE A 33 -2.40 7.40 -11.10
CA PHE A 33 -3.43 6.58 -10.48
C PHE A 33 -3.55 5.20 -11.14
N VAL A 34 -3.57 5.15 -12.47
CA VAL A 34 -3.58 3.89 -13.22
C VAL A 34 -2.30 3.09 -12.95
N ALA A 35 -1.13 3.74 -12.95
CA ALA A 35 0.12 3.08 -12.59
C ALA A 35 0.06 2.49 -11.17
N TYR A 36 -0.57 3.20 -10.21
CA TYR A 36 -0.69 2.74 -8.83
C TYR A 36 -1.67 1.57 -8.70
N ILE A 37 -2.77 1.57 -9.47
CA ILE A 37 -3.67 0.41 -9.58
C ILE A 37 -2.90 -0.81 -10.09
N LEU A 38 -2.15 -0.69 -11.20
CA LEU A 38 -1.38 -1.79 -11.77
C LEU A 38 -0.34 -2.34 -10.78
N SER A 39 0.37 -1.45 -10.06
CA SER A 39 1.31 -1.86 -9.02
C SER A 39 0.64 -2.72 -7.94
N PHE A 40 -0.55 -2.34 -7.47
CA PHE A 40 -1.29 -3.14 -6.48
C PHE A 40 -1.86 -4.44 -7.06
N ILE A 41 -2.26 -4.44 -8.33
CA ILE A 41 -2.66 -5.67 -9.02
C ILE A 41 -1.50 -6.66 -9.03
N ASP A 42 -0.31 -6.25 -9.41
CA ASP A 42 0.90 -7.10 -9.43
C ASP A 42 1.27 -7.65 -8.05
N ARG A 43 1.06 -6.87 -7.00
CA ARG A 43 1.31 -7.33 -5.61
C ARG A 43 0.34 -8.39 -5.16
N MET A 44 -0.94 -8.19 -5.42
CA MET A 44 -2.02 -8.99 -4.83
C MET A 44 -2.34 -10.24 -5.62
N ILE A 45 -2.05 -10.27 -6.93
CA ILE A 45 -2.46 -11.36 -7.82
C ILE A 45 -1.95 -12.74 -7.37
N ILE A 46 -0.77 -12.81 -6.76
CA ILE A 46 -0.22 -14.09 -6.25
C ILE A 46 -1.14 -14.70 -5.18
N GLY A 47 -1.84 -13.87 -4.39
CA GLY A 47 -2.78 -14.36 -3.39
C GLY A 47 -3.92 -15.21 -3.97
N LEU A 48 -4.34 -14.93 -5.21
CA LEU A 48 -5.30 -15.74 -5.95
C LEU A 48 -4.64 -16.99 -6.58
N LEU A 49 -3.36 -16.88 -6.94
CA LEU A 49 -2.64 -17.94 -7.68
C LEU A 49 -1.94 -18.95 -6.77
N VAL A 50 -2.16 -18.92 -5.45
CA VAL A 50 -1.49 -19.80 -4.48
C VAL A 50 -1.68 -21.28 -4.86
N GLU A 51 -2.92 -21.74 -5.05
CA GLU A 51 -3.21 -23.13 -5.33
C GLU A 51 -2.64 -23.60 -6.67
N PRO A 52 -2.80 -22.88 -7.79
CA PRO A 52 -2.16 -23.23 -9.05
C PRO A 52 -0.63 -23.30 -8.97
N LEU A 53 0.01 -22.34 -8.29
CA LEU A 53 1.46 -22.31 -8.13
C LEU A 53 1.97 -23.50 -7.30
N LYS A 54 1.26 -23.85 -6.23
CA LYS A 54 1.59 -25.00 -5.40
C LYS A 54 1.47 -26.32 -6.19
N ALA A 55 0.37 -26.47 -6.90
CA ALA A 55 0.13 -27.69 -7.70
C ALA A 55 1.19 -27.89 -8.78
N ASP A 56 1.60 -26.81 -9.44
CA ASP A 56 2.50 -26.87 -10.59
C ASP A 56 3.98 -26.94 -10.22
N LEU A 57 4.40 -26.22 -9.17
CA LEU A 57 5.80 -26.07 -8.78
C LEU A 57 6.15 -26.84 -7.50
N GLY A 58 5.19 -27.54 -6.88
CA GLY A 58 5.41 -28.33 -5.66
C GLY A 58 5.76 -27.48 -4.44
N LEU A 59 5.17 -26.27 -4.32
CA LEU A 59 5.55 -25.31 -3.28
C LEU A 59 4.78 -25.52 -1.97
N SER A 60 5.42 -25.19 -0.85
CA SER A 60 4.74 -25.06 0.44
C SER A 60 4.04 -23.70 0.56
N ASP A 61 3.11 -23.56 1.52
CA ASP A 61 2.47 -22.28 1.83
C ASP A 61 3.53 -21.23 2.25
N THR A 62 4.54 -21.64 3.04
CA THR A 62 5.66 -20.78 3.41
C THR A 62 6.44 -20.27 2.19
N GLN A 63 6.76 -21.13 1.21
CA GLN A 63 7.45 -20.68 0.00
C GLN A 63 6.63 -19.69 -0.82
N VAL A 64 5.32 -19.92 -0.97
CA VAL A 64 4.46 -18.96 -1.66
C VAL A 64 4.35 -17.65 -0.90
N SER A 65 4.28 -17.67 0.43
CA SER A 65 4.24 -16.47 1.25
C SER A 65 5.48 -15.58 1.12
N LEU A 66 6.66 -16.21 0.97
CA LEU A 66 7.90 -15.48 0.68
C LEU A 66 7.86 -14.75 -0.66
N LEU A 67 7.18 -15.31 -1.68
CA LEU A 67 6.94 -14.65 -2.97
C LEU A 67 5.94 -13.48 -2.84
N GLN A 68 4.92 -13.62 -2.00
CA GLN A 68 3.90 -12.59 -1.78
C GLN A 68 4.46 -11.38 -1.04
N GLY A 69 5.27 -11.61 -0.01
CA GLY A 69 5.73 -10.57 0.92
C GLY A 69 7.22 -10.29 0.83
N PHE A 70 8.04 -11.22 1.30
CA PHE A 70 9.46 -10.98 1.59
C PHE A 70 10.30 -10.62 0.35
N ALA A 71 10.18 -11.41 -0.73
CA ALA A 71 10.95 -11.19 -1.95
C ALA A 71 10.73 -9.79 -2.54
N PHE A 72 9.50 -9.33 -2.50
CA PHE A 72 9.12 -8.01 -2.95
C PHE A 72 9.53 -6.92 -1.95
N ALA A 73 9.09 -7.04 -0.68
CA ALA A 73 9.20 -5.97 0.33
C ALA A 73 10.65 -5.63 0.65
N LEU A 74 11.54 -6.61 0.69
CA LEU A 74 12.96 -6.41 0.97
C LEU A 74 13.58 -5.46 -0.05
N PHE A 75 13.42 -5.76 -1.35
CA PHE A 75 14.02 -4.97 -2.42
C PHE A 75 13.32 -3.65 -2.64
N TYR A 76 11.98 -3.62 -2.57
CA TYR A 76 11.20 -2.39 -2.56
C TYR A 76 11.70 -1.40 -1.50
N THR A 77 11.96 -1.89 -0.29
CA THR A 77 12.34 -1.04 0.85
C THR A 77 13.81 -0.59 0.78
N ILE A 78 14.73 -1.52 0.49
CA ILE A 78 16.18 -1.20 0.43
C ILE A 78 16.47 -0.25 -0.73
N ILE A 79 15.94 -0.55 -1.91
CA ILE A 79 16.19 0.22 -3.13
C ILE A 79 15.37 1.53 -3.14
N GLY A 80 14.26 1.59 -2.41
CA GLY A 80 13.46 2.81 -2.27
C GLY A 80 14.25 4.01 -1.72
N LEU A 81 15.23 3.78 -0.82
CA LEU A 81 16.06 4.85 -0.26
C LEU A 81 16.99 5.52 -1.31
N PRO A 82 17.82 4.78 -2.08
CA PRO A 82 18.61 5.39 -3.15
C PRO A 82 17.74 5.97 -4.28
N ILE A 83 16.63 5.32 -4.63
CA ILE A 83 15.69 5.85 -5.64
C ILE A 83 15.08 7.18 -5.18
N GLY A 84 14.70 7.33 -3.93
CA GLY A 84 14.20 8.60 -3.39
C GLY A 84 15.21 9.74 -3.61
N ARG A 85 16.49 9.50 -3.34
CA ARG A 85 17.56 10.49 -3.60
C ARG A 85 17.76 10.79 -5.08
N MET A 86 17.59 9.78 -5.94
CA MET A 86 17.67 9.97 -7.40
C MET A 86 16.49 10.81 -7.90
N ILE A 87 15.29 10.58 -7.39
CA ILE A 87 14.08 11.37 -7.66
C ILE A 87 14.28 12.84 -7.27
N ASP A 88 14.92 13.10 -6.13
CA ASP A 88 15.15 14.47 -5.65
C ASP A 88 16.11 15.26 -6.56
N ARG A 89 17.00 14.59 -7.28
CA ARG A 89 18.08 15.21 -8.07
C ARG A 89 17.88 15.19 -9.58
N SER A 90 16.95 14.38 -10.08
CA SER A 90 16.79 14.12 -11.51
C SER A 90 15.35 14.34 -11.97
N ALA A 91 15.09 14.32 -13.27
CA ALA A 91 13.75 14.31 -13.83
C ALA A 91 12.98 13.07 -13.32
N ARG A 92 11.76 13.27 -12.81
CA ARG A 92 10.98 12.25 -12.11
C ARG A 92 10.26 11.31 -13.05
N LEU A 93 9.72 11.85 -14.15
CA LEU A 93 8.94 11.06 -15.11
C LEU A 93 9.73 9.94 -15.78
N PRO A 94 10.99 10.15 -16.24
CA PRO A 94 11.80 9.05 -16.77
C PRO A 94 12.12 7.96 -15.74
N ILE A 95 12.30 8.35 -14.46
CA ILE A 95 12.53 7.38 -13.37
C ILE A 95 11.28 6.53 -13.13
N ILE A 96 10.09 7.15 -13.09
CA ILE A 96 8.82 6.41 -12.94
C ILE A 96 8.64 5.51 -14.17
N ALA A 97 8.78 6.02 -15.36
CA ALA A 97 8.58 5.25 -16.59
C ALA A 97 9.51 4.03 -16.67
N GLY A 98 10.80 4.22 -16.34
CA GLY A 98 11.76 3.13 -16.24
C GLY A 98 11.39 2.10 -15.18
N GLY A 99 10.94 2.55 -14.01
CA GLY A 99 10.44 1.67 -12.94
C GLY A 99 9.20 0.90 -13.35
N VAL A 100 8.20 1.58 -13.95
CA VAL A 100 6.96 0.95 -14.47
C VAL A 100 7.32 -0.11 -15.53
N ALA A 101 8.19 0.23 -16.48
CA ALA A 101 8.64 -0.72 -17.50
C ALA A 101 9.36 -1.93 -16.90
N LEU A 102 10.24 -1.70 -15.91
CA LEU A 102 10.98 -2.76 -15.24
C LEU A 102 10.02 -3.71 -14.50
N TRP A 103 9.13 -3.21 -13.64
CA TRP A 103 8.24 -4.12 -12.91
C TRP A 103 7.28 -4.84 -13.83
N SER A 104 6.75 -4.16 -14.85
CA SER A 104 5.85 -4.77 -15.84
C SER A 104 6.53 -5.91 -16.60
N PHE A 105 7.77 -5.69 -17.03
CA PHE A 105 8.58 -6.72 -17.64
C PHE A 105 8.85 -7.89 -16.67
N MET A 106 9.24 -7.60 -15.43
CA MET A 106 9.49 -8.64 -14.42
C MET A 106 8.23 -9.42 -14.04
N THR A 107 7.06 -8.75 -14.02
CA THR A 107 5.77 -9.45 -13.85
C THR A 107 5.50 -10.41 -15.01
N ALA A 108 5.75 -9.99 -16.25
CA ALA A 108 5.66 -10.92 -17.40
C ALA A 108 6.68 -12.08 -17.29
N VAL A 109 7.90 -11.81 -16.81
CA VAL A 109 8.92 -12.86 -16.54
C VAL A 109 8.43 -13.85 -15.48
N CYS A 110 7.63 -13.44 -14.48
CA CYS A 110 6.98 -14.39 -13.57
C CYS A 110 6.13 -15.44 -14.35
N GLY A 111 5.47 -15.05 -15.42
CA GLY A 111 4.71 -15.97 -16.29
C GLY A 111 5.57 -16.97 -17.06
N MET A 112 6.88 -16.77 -17.16
CA MET A 112 7.82 -17.71 -17.77
C MET A 112 8.48 -18.67 -16.76
N ALA A 113 8.16 -18.54 -15.48
CA ALA A 113 8.80 -19.30 -14.44
C ALA A 113 8.45 -20.79 -14.52
N THR A 114 9.45 -21.64 -14.35
CA THR A 114 9.32 -23.10 -14.28
C THR A 114 9.82 -23.66 -12.95
N GLN A 115 10.39 -22.81 -12.10
CA GLN A 115 10.91 -23.16 -10.79
C GLN A 115 10.68 -22.01 -9.80
N TYR A 116 10.69 -22.33 -8.50
CA TYR A 116 10.55 -21.34 -7.41
C TYR A 116 11.47 -20.13 -7.56
N TRP A 117 12.77 -20.38 -7.85
CA TRP A 117 13.77 -19.31 -7.90
C TRP A 117 13.58 -18.35 -9.08
N HIS A 118 12.97 -18.79 -10.18
CA HIS A 118 12.60 -17.88 -11.28
C HIS A 118 11.56 -16.88 -10.82
N LEU A 119 10.52 -17.35 -10.11
CA LEU A 119 9.52 -16.47 -9.51
C LEU A 119 10.13 -15.54 -8.46
N PHE A 120 10.99 -16.08 -7.59
CA PHE A 120 11.59 -15.31 -6.50
C PHE A 120 12.43 -14.14 -7.03
N LEU A 121 13.31 -14.39 -7.99
CA LEU A 121 14.14 -13.36 -8.61
C LEU A 121 13.32 -12.35 -9.41
N ALA A 122 12.30 -12.81 -10.15
CA ALA A 122 11.41 -11.91 -10.88
C ALA A 122 10.64 -11.00 -9.91
N ARG A 123 10.15 -11.52 -8.77
CA ARG A 123 9.48 -10.73 -7.72
C ARG A 123 10.39 -9.69 -7.06
N MET A 124 11.69 -10.02 -6.90
CA MET A 124 12.68 -9.02 -6.49
C MET A 124 12.75 -7.86 -7.49
N GLY A 125 12.82 -8.18 -8.79
CA GLY A 125 12.82 -7.19 -9.87
C GLY A 125 11.55 -6.33 -9.91
N VAL A 126 10.38 -6.92 -9.65
CA VAL A 126 9.12 -6.18 -9.48
C VAL A 126 9.25 -5.17 -8.33
N GLY A 127 9.76 -5.61 -7.17
CA GLY A 127 9.95 -4.72 -6.00
C GLY A 127 10.89 -3.54 -6.28
N VAL A 128 11.97 -3.77 -7.03
CA VAL A 128 12.90 -2.70 -7.46
C VAL A 128 12.18 -1.68 -8.34
N GLY A 129 11.43 -2.14 -9.35
CA GLY A 129 10.71 -1.25 -10.26
C GLY A 129 9.65 -0.42 -9.54
N GLU A 130 8.82 -1.05 -8.71
CA GLU A 130 7.73 -0.38 -7.99
C GLU A 130 8.20 0.63 -6.96
N ALA A 131 9.45 0.52 -6.46
CA ALA A 131 10.02 1.48 -5.51
C ALA A 131 10.13 2.90 -6.08
N THR A 132 10.02 3.08 -7.40
CA THR A 132 10.10 4.38 -8.07
C THR A 132 8.81 5.19 -7.98
N LEU A 133 7.63 4.52 -7.98
CA LEU A 133 6.35 5.16 -8.24
C LEU A 133 5.91 6.10 -7.11
N SER A 134 5.73 5.59 -5.89
CA SER A 134 5.13 6.37 -4.81
C SER A 134 5.98 7.57 -4.37
N PRO A 135 7.33 7.47 -4.21
CA PRO A 135 8.13 8.64 -3.87
C PRO A 135 8.06 9.73 -4.93
N ALA A 136 8.07 9.34 -6.22
CA ALA A 136 8.00 10.31 -7.31
C ALA A 136 6.60 10.92 -7.43
N ALA A 137 5.52 10.15 -7.28
CA ALA A 137 4.15 10.67 -7.29
C ALA A 137 3.93 11.68 -6.16
N TYR A 138 4.41 11.40 -4.95
CA TYR A 138 4.34 12.33 -3.81
C TYR A 138 5.20 13.59 -4.00
N SER A 139 6.21 13.55 -4.86
CA SER A 139 6.98 14.73 -5.28
C SER A 139 6.29 15.51 -6.40
N ILE A 140 5.63 14.84 -7.35
CA ILE A 140 5.01 15.45 -8.53
C ILE A 140 3.66 16.12 -8.19
N ILE A 141 2.78 15.41 -7.48
CA ILE A 141 1.39 15.89 -7.26
C ILE A 141 1.35 17.26 -6.57
N PRO A 142 2.18 17.59 -5.56
CA PRO A 142 2.22 18.92 -4.97
C PRO A 142 2.65 20.03 -5.93
N ASP A 143 3.44 19.71 -6.96
CA ASP A 143 3.86 20.68 -7.97
C ASP A 143 2.76 20.99 -9.00
N LEU A 144 1.72 20.13 -9.10
CA LEU A 144 0.63 20.26 -10.06
C LEU A 144 -0.56 21.06 -9.53
N PHE A 145 -0.76 21.14 -8.20
CA PHE A 145 -1.98 21.69 -7.61
C PHE A 145 -1.72 22.69 -6.49
N PRO A 146 -2.52 23.78 -6.42
CA PRO A 146 -2.51 24.67 -5.25
C PRO A 146 -2.98 23.92 -3.99
N LYS A 147 -2.56 24.42 -2.82
CA LYS A 147 -2.84 23.80 -1.50
C LYS A 147 -4.30 23.41 -1.30
N ARG A 148 -5.25 24.20 -1.85
CA ARG A 148 -6.70 23.97 -1.75
C ARG A 148 -7.16 22.68 -2.46
N ARG A 149 -6.50 22.26 -3.54
CA ARG A 149 -6.85 21.07 -4.34
C ARG A 149 -5.92 19.88 -4.09
N LEU A 150 -4.81 20.11 -3.40
CA LEU A 150 -3.79 19.08 -3.16
C LEU A 150 -4.35 17.86 -2.41
N GLY A 151 -5.17 18.07 -1.39
CA GLY A 151 -5.78 16.98 -0.64
C GLY A 151 -6.65 16.06 -1.50
N LEU A 152 -7.44 16.65 -2.44
CA LEU A 152 -8.25 15.86 -3.36
C LEU A 152 -7.38 15.06 -4.34
N ALA A 153 -6.34 15.67 -4.91
CA ALA A 153 -5.45 15.00 -5.86
C ALA A 153 -4.69 13.83 -5.21
N MET A 154 -4.17 14.04 -3.99
CA MET A 154 -3.51 12.99 -3.19
C MET A 154 -4.49 11.87 -2.79
N GLY A 155 -5.72 12.25 -2.44
CA GLY A 155 -6.79 11.29 -2.12
C GLY A 155 -7.15 10.40 -3.30
N ILE A 156 -7.31 10.98 -4.50
CA ILE A 156 -7.57 10.22 -5.74
C ILE A 156 -6.41 9.27 -6.02
N TYR A 157 -5.16 9.75 -5.97
CA TYR A 157 -4.01 8.87 -6.14
C TYR A 157 -4.01 7.73 -5.13
N GLY A 158 -4.26 8.03 -3.84
CA GLY A 158 -4.28 7.04 -2.76
C GLY A 158 -5.37 5.97 -2.90
N LEU A 159 -6.53 6.29 -3.49
CA LEU A 159 -7.59 5.32 -3.79
C LEU A 159 -7.11 4.20 -4.73
N GLY A 160 -6.06 4.46 -5.54
CA GLY A 160 -5.47 3.47 -6.43
C GLY A 160 -5.01 2.21 -5.71
N SER A 161 -4.55 2.30 -4.47
CA SER A 161 -4.13 1.13 -3.68
C SER A 161 -5.28 0.19 -3.33
N ALA A 162 -6.39 0.73 -2.83
CA ALA A 162 -7.56 -0.06 -2.47
C ALA A 162 -8.27 -0.62 -3.71
N ALA A 163 -8.41 0.21 -4.76
CA ALA A 163 -8.97 -0.22 -6.03
C ALA A 163 -8.11 -1.32 -6.68
N GLY A 164 -6.78 -1.13 -6.71
CA GLY A 164 -5.85 -2.11 -7.28
C GLY A 164 -5.86 -3.44 -6.55
N ALA A 165 -5.91 -3.43 -5.21
CA ALA A 165 -5.99 -4.65 -4.42
C ALA A 165 -7.24 -5.49 -4.73
N GLY A 166 -8.41 -4.84 -4.84
CA GLY A 166 -9.65 -5.55 -5.19
C GLY A 166 -9.69 -5.96 -6.66
N LEU A 167 -9.25 -5.08 -7.57
CA LEU A 167 -9.18 -5.37 -9.01
C LEU A 167 -8.22 -6.52 -9.32
N ALA A 168 -7.15 -6.71 -8.54
CA ALA A 168 -6.25 -7.83 -8.69
C ALA A 168 -6.99 -9.17 -8.68
N PHE A 169 -7.86 -9.36 -7.70
CA PHE A 169 -8.62 -10.60 -7.57
C PHE A 169 -9.75 -10.70 -8.60
N LEU A 170 -10.44 -9.60 -8.91
CA LEU A 170 -11.49 -9.59 -9.94
C LEU A 170 -10.92 -9.89 -11.34
N ILE A 171 -9.83 -9.23 -11.73
CA ILE A 171 -9.17 -9.44 -13.03
C ILE A 171 -8.59 -10.86 -13.08
N GLY A 172 -7.90 -11.29 -12.02
CA GLY A 172 -7.37 -12.65 -11.94
C GLY A 172 -8.45 -13.71 -12.07
N ALA A 173 -9.59 -13.54 -11.40
CA ALA A 173 -10.75 -14.42 -11.50
C ALA A 173 -11.30 -14.47 -12.94
N ALA A 174 -11.44 -13.31 -13.59
CA ALA A 174 -11.91 -13.22 -14.97
C ALA A 174 -10.96 -13.91 -15.95
N VAL A 175 -9.65 -13.66 -15.82
CA VAL A 175 -8.62 -14.29 -16.68
C VAL A 175 -8.63 -15.81 -16.51
N ILE A 176 -8.64 -16.31 -15.28
CA ILE A 176 -8.65 -17.74 -15.00
C ILE A 176 -9.88 -18.39 -15.58
N ARG A 177 -11.06 -17.77 -15.43
CA ARG A 177 -12.30 -18.28 -16.02
C ARG A 177 -12.22 -18.38 -17.54
N LEU A 178 -11.78 -17.31 -18.22
CA LEU A 178 -11.64 -17.29 -19.69
C LEU A 178 -10.69 -18.38 -20.19
N ILE A 179 -9.56 -18.60 -19.49
CA ILE A 179 -8.60 -19.63 -19.88
C ILE A 179 -9.17 -21.03 -19.61
N SER A 180 -9.86 -21.24 -18.49
CA SER A 180 -10.49 -22.53 -18.18
C SER A 180 -11.57 -22.91 -19.18
N GLU A 181 -12.32 -21.94 -19.70
CA GLU A 181 -13.33 -22.16 -20.74
C GLU A 181 -12.69 -22.43 -22.13
N SER A 182 -11.49 -21.91 -22.39
CA SER A 182 -10.76 -22.06 -23.66
C SER A 182 -9.85 -23.30 -23.70
N GLY A 183 -9.68 -24.00 -22.57
CA GLY A 183 -8.85 -25.18 -22.40
C GLY A 183 -7.36 -24.93 -22.23
N SER A 184 -6.72 -24.14 -23.08
CA SER A 184 -5.31 -23.70 -22.95
C SER A 184 -5.06 -22.45 -23.79
N VAL A 185 -4.06 -21.66 -23.41
CA VAL A 185 -3.59 -20.52 -24.20
C VAL A 185 -2.25 -20.87 -24.80
N THR A 186 -2.22 -21.01 -26.14
CA THR A 186 -0.98 -21.27 -26.86
C THR A 186 -0.46 -19.99 -27.49
N LEU A 187 0.72 -19.53 -27.08
CA LEU A 187 1.41 -18.42 -27.70
C LEU A 187 2.45 -18.92 -28.72
N PRO A 188 2.60 -18.24 -29.88
CA PRO A 188 3.47 -18.72 -30.97
C PRO A 188 4.93 -18.96 -30.58
N ILE A 189 5.45 -18.22 -29.57
CA ILE A 189 6.84 -18.28 -29.12
C ILE A 189 7.00 -19.06 -27.82
N LEU A 190 6.01 -19.01 -26.93
CA LEU A 190 6.10 -19.55 -25.56
C LEU A 190 5.42 -20.93 -25.43
N GLY A 191 4.74 -21.41 -26.48
CA GLY A 191 4.01 -22.67 -26.43
C GLY A 191 2.73 -22.59 -25.61
N GLU A 192 2.34 -23.70 -25.02
CA GLU A 192 1.14 -23.82 -24.19
C GLU A 192 1.39 -23.25 -22.79
N LEU A 193 0.62 -22.24 -22.41
CA LEU A 193 0.70 -21.58 -21.11
C LEU A 193 -0.37 -22.11 -20.15
N ARG A 194 0.02 -22.32 -18.91
CA ARG A 194 -0.90 -22.58 -17.79
C ARG A 194 -1.65 -21.30 -17.42
N ALA A 195 -2.83 -21.43 -16.83
CA ALA A 195 -3.68 -20.28 -16.49
C ALA A 195 -2.95 -19.23 -15.61
N TRP A 196 -2.19 -19.68 -14.63
CA TRP A 196 -1.43 -18.75 -13.77
C TRP A 196 -0.30 -18.02 -14.52
N GLN A 197 0.36 -18.67 -15.47
CA GLN A 197 1.39 -18.06 -16.32
C GLN A 197 0.79 -16.98 -17.21
N ALA A 198 -0.30 -17.29 -17.90
CA ALA A 198 -1.02 -16.32 -18.72
C ALA A 198 -1.55 -15.14 -17.91
N THR A 199 -1.97 -15.36 -16.64
CA THR A 199 -2.39 -14.26 -15.75
C THR A 199 -1.27 -13.26 -15.53
N PHE A 200 -0.03 -13.69 -15.30
CA PHE A 200 1.11 -12.77 -15.15
C PHE A 200 1.40 -11.95 -16.42
N PHE A 201 1.24 -12.55 -17.62
CA PHE A 201 1.39 -11.79 -18.87
C PHE A 201 0.28 -10.75 -19.05
N ILE A 202 -0.98 -11.13 -18.79
CA ILE A 202 -2.13 -10.24 -18.95
C ILE A 202 -2.08 -9.08 -17.96
N VAL A 203 -1.61 -9.32 -16.74
CA VAL A 203 -1.50 -8.31 -15.69
C VAL A 203 -0.26 -7.44 -15.88
N GLY A 204 0.88 -8.02 -16.26
CA GLY A 204 2.15 -7.30 -16.35
C GLY A 204 2.27 -6.42 -17.59
N LEU A 205 1.92 -6.94 -18.78
CA LEU A 205 2.16 -6.22 -20.04
C LEU A 205 1.47 -4.84 -20.16
N PRO A 206 0.25 -4.60 -19.66
CA PRO A 206 -0.39 -3.28 -19.73
C PRO A 206 0.43 -2.15 -19.12
N GLY A 207 1.26 -2.44 -18.12
CA GLY A 207 2.13 -1.43 -17.50
C GLY A 207 3.17 -0.86 -18.48
N LEU A 208 3.60 -1.62 -19.50
CA LEU A 208 4.50 -1.09 -20.54
C LEU A 208 3.84 0.05 -21.33
N LEU A 209 2.53 -0.03 -21.59
CA LEU A 209 1.77 1.05 -22.22
C LEU A 209 1.72 2.27 -21.32
N VAL A 210 1.51 2.07 -20.01
CA VAL A 210 1.51 3.15 -19.02
C VAL A 210 2.90 3.79 -18.90
N ALA A 211 3.98 3.01 -18.96
CA ALA A 211 5.34 3.53 -19.01
C ALA A 211 5.56 4.45 -20.23
N GLY A 212 5.07 4.02 -21.40
CA GLY A 212 5.08 4.85 -22.60
C GLY A 212 4.27 6.14 -22.44
N LEU A 213 3.07 6.07 -21.87
CA LEU A 213 2.25 7.25 -21.60
C LEU A 213 2.93 8.23 -20.64
N ILE A 214 3.61 7.73 -19.59
CA ILE A 214 4.36 8.58 -18.65
C ILE A 214 5.48 9.34 -19.37
N MET A 215 6.18 8.71 -20.31
CA MET A 215 7.25 9.37 -21.10
C MET A 215 6.74 10.48 -22.03
N LEU A 216 5.45 10.48 -22.38
CA LEU A 216 4.83 11.53 -23.21
C LEU A 216 4.38 12.75 -22.39
N LEU A 217 4.37 12.65 -21.06
CA LEU A 217 3.97 13.75 -20.18
C LEU A 217 5.13 14.74 -20.01
N PRO A 218 4.85 16.06 -19.94
CA PRO A 218 5.88 17.06 -19.66
C PRO A 218 6.30 16.97 -18.18
N GLU A 219 7.61 17.07 -17.90
CA GLU A 219 8.12 17.11 -16.52
C GLU A 219 7.62 18.38 -15.82
N PRO A 220 6.90 18.26 -14.68
CA PRO A 220 6.43 19.43 -13.94
C PRO A 220 7.57 20.23 -13.31
N VAL A 221 7.46 21.54 -13.35
CA VAL A 221 8.41 22.45 -12.67
C VAL A 221 8.35 22.20 -11.16
N ARG A 222 9.51 22.02 -10.54
CA ARG A 222 9.62 21.80 -9.09
C ARG A 222 9.28 23.09 -8.33
N ARG A 223 8.42 22.97 -7.31
CA ARG A 223 7.89 24.10 -6.53
C ARG A 223 8.25 24.01 -5.06
N GLY A 224 8.40 25.15 -4.42
CA GLY A 224 8.59 25.25 -2.97
C GLY A 224 9.82 24.50 -2.47
N ALA A 225 9.61 23.59 -1.55
CA ALA A 225 10.69 22.84 -0.91
C ALA A 225 11.43 21.85 -1.81
N SER A 226 10.88 21.54 -2.97
CA SER A 226 11.51 20.70 -4.00
C SER A 226 12.39 21.52 -4.93
N ALA A 227 12.37 22.88 -4.85
CA ALA A 227 13.23 23.74 -5.64
C ALA A 227 14.70 23.64 -5.18
N PRO A 228 15.68 23.74 -6.09
CA PRO A 228 17.09 23.78 -5.74
C PRO A 228 17.38 24.95 -4.78
N GLY A 229 17.92 24.67 -3.60
CA GLY A 229 18.21 25.66 -2.57
C GLY A 229 17.14 25.87 -1.50
N GLY A 230 16.00 25.21 -1.59
CA GLY A 230 14.86 25.42 -0.71
C GLY A 230 14.68 24.38 0.39
N ARG A 231 15.55 24.29 1.38
CA ARG A 231 15.31 23.87 2.78
C ARG A 231 16.61 23.55 3.51
N ASP A 232 16.70 24.09 4.70
CA ASP A 232 17.58 23.61 5.75
C ASP A 232 17.08 22.21 6.19
N ILE A 233 17.53 21.16 5.52
CA ILE A 233 17.17 19.77 5.85
C ILE A 233 17.96 19.39 7.09
N ALA A 234 17.27 19.00 8.16
CA ALA A 234 17.92 18.57 9.37
C ALA A 234 18.86 17.37 9.10
N PRO A 235 20.08 17.37 9.68
CA PRO A 235 20.99 16.23 9.52
C PRO A 235 20.35 14.95 10.08
N ILE A 236 20.67 13.82 9.49
CA ILE A 236 20.10 12.49 9.86
C ILE A 236 20.26 12.22 11.36
N SER A 237 21.40 12.59 11.96
CA SER A 237 21.63 12.43 13.40
C SER A 237 20.60 13.18 14.26
N ALA A 238 20.23 14.42 13.87
CA ALA A 238 19.20 15.19 14.56
C ALA A 238 17.80 14.56 14.41
N VAL A 239 17.50 13.93 13.26
CA VAL A 239 16.23 13.24 13.05
C VAL A 239 16.18 11.96 13.89
N ILE A 240 17.27 11.20 13.97
CA ILE A 240 17.35 10.00 14.82
C ILE A 240 17.19 10.40 16.29
N ASP A 241 17.92 11.42 16.75
CA ASP A 241 17.82 11.92 18.13
C ASP A 241 16.38 12.39 18.47
N PHE A 242 15.75 13.17 17.58
CA PHE A 242 14.35 13.56 17.71
C PHE A 242 13.41 12.35 17.80
N THR A 243 13.58 11.37 16.90
CA THR A 243 12.73 10.17 16.84
C THR A 243 12.88 9.31 18.08
N LEU A 244 14.10 9.19 18.62
CA LEU A 244 14.37 8.46 19.86
C LEU A 244 13.86 9.20 21.09
N LYS A 245 14.03 10.53 21.17
CA LYS A 245 13.47 11.35 22.26
C LYS A 245 11.96 11.32 22.31
N LYS A 246 11.30 11.21 21.14
CA LYS A 246 9.85 11.09 21.00
C LYS A 246 9.41 9.66 20.67
N ALA A 247 10.15 8.67 21.15
CA ALA A 247 9.86 7.26 20.81
C ALA A 247 8.43 6.84 21.18
N GLY A 248 7.90 7.31 22.31
CA GLY A 248 6.54 6.98 22.74
C GLY A 248 5.46 7.48 21.78
N SER A 249 5.59 8.69 21.26
CA SER A 249 4.60 9.28 20.34
C SER A 249 4.89 8.94 18.88
N VAL A 250 6.14 9.05 18.42
CA VAL A 250 6.51 8.90 16.99
C VAL A 250 6.80 7.45 16.62
N LEU A 251 7.72 6.75 17.32
CA LEU A 251 7.99 5.34 17.01
C LEU A 251 6.80 4.44 17.36
N GLY A 252 6.11 4.71 18.49
CA GLY A 252 4.91 3.99 18.85
C GLY A 252 3.85 4.04 17.74
N LEU A 253 3.62 5.23 17.14
CA LEU A 253 2.75 5.40 15.98
C LEU A 253 3.25 4.60 14.77
N CYS A 254 4.55 4.68 14.45
CA CYS A 254 5.11 3.94 13.30
C CYS A 254 4.91 2.43 13.45
N PHE A 255 5.20 1.87 14.62
CA PHE A 255 5.00 0.44 14.89
C PHE A 255 3.52 0.07 14.98
N ALA A 256 2.63 0.95 15.49
CA ALA A 256 1.20 0.69 15.48
C ALA A 256 0.66 0.52 14.06
N VAL A 257 1.02 1.42 13.14
CA VAL A 257 0.62 1.29 11.73
C VAL A 257 1.27 0.09 11.06
N ALA A 258 2.52 -0.22 11.38
CA ALA A 258 3.20 -1.41 10.88
C ALA A 258 2.46 -2.70 11.30
N MET A 259 1.95 -2.77 12.54
CA MET A 259 1.16 -3.90 13.02
C MET A 259 -0.22 -3.99 12.35
N VAL A 260 -0.88 -2.86 12.06
CA VAL A 260 -2.11 -2.87 11.24
C VAL A 260 -1.82 -3.42 9.85
N ASN A 261 -0.77 -2.94 9.18
CA ASN A 261 -0.40 -3.43 7.84
C ASN A 261 0.01 -4.90 7.87
N PHE A 262 0.73 -5.34 8.92
CA PHE A 262 1.06 -6.74 9.12
C PHE A 262 -0.21 -7.61 9.18
N ALA A 263 -1.20 -7.22 10.00
CA ALA A 263 -2.46 -7.92 10.11
C ALA A 263 -3.26 -7.95 8.79
N VAL A 264 -3.24 -6.83 8.05
CA VAL A 264 -3.88 -6.72 6.73
C VAL A 264 -3.25 -7.68 5.74
N PHE A 265 -1.93 -7.65 5.57
CA PHE A 265 -1.26 -8.52 4.60
C PHE A 265 -1.29 -9.99 5.03
N ALA A 266 -1.26 -10.27 6.34
CA ALA A 266 -1.48 -11.60 6.90
C ALA A 266 -2.86 -12.18 6.53
N ALA A 267 -3.89 -11.35 6.43
CA ALA A 267 -5.24 -11.77 6.07
C ALA A 267 -5.52 -11.73 4.56
N VAL A 268 -5.21 -10.59 3.90
CA VAL A 268 -5.56 -10.35 2.49
C VAL A 268 -4.86 -11.34 1.56
N SER A 269 -3.59 -11.66 1.81
CA SER A 269 -2.83 -12.60 0.98
C SER A 269 -3.40 -14.01 0.99
N TRP A 270 -4.09 -14.38 2.06
CA TRP A 270 -4.65 -15.72 2.26
C TRP A 270 -6.19 -15.77 2.15
N LEU A 271 -6.85 -14.62 1.92
CA LEU A 271 -8.31 -14.57 1.80
C LEU A 271 -8.86 -15.45 0.67
N PRO A 272 -8.30 -15.45 -0.57
CA PRO A 272 -8.76 -16.36 -1.60
C PRO A 272 -8.56 -17.83 -1.22
N VAL A 273 -7.44 -18.16 -0.60
CA VAL A 273 -7.13 -19.53 -0.13
C VAL A 273 -8.11 -19.99 0.93
N LEU A 274 -8.48 -19.09 1.87
CA LEU A 274 -9.53 -19.35 2.87
C LEU A 274 -10.86 -19.71 2.18
N LEU A 275 -11.26 -18.92 1.19
CA LEU A 275 -12.51 -19.16 0.46
C LEU A 275 -12.49 -20.49 -0.33
N ILE A 276 -11.35 -20.85 -0.90
CA ILE A 276 -11.18 -22.09 -1.65
C ILE A 276 -11.14 -23.30 -0.69
N ARG A 277 -10.22 -23.31 0.28
CA ARG A 277 -9.97 -24.48 1.13
C ARG A 277 -11.07 -24.74 2.16
N VAL A 278 -11.64 -23.67 2.74
CA VAL A 278 -12.62 -23.78 3.84
C VAL A 278 -14.06 -23.71 3.35
N HIS A 279 -14.33 -22.86 2.36
CA HIS A 279 -15.70 -22.64 1.88
C HIS A 279 -16.00 -23.31 0.53
N GLY A 280 -15.02 -24.01 -0.07
CA GLY A 280 -15.23 -24.81 -1.29
C GLY A 280 -15.48 -23.98 -2.56
N PHE A 281 -15.07 -22.71 -2.58
CA PHE A 281 -15.18 -21.90 -3.78
C PHE A 281 -14.20 -22.37 -4.85
N ASP A 282 -14.60 -22.25 -6.10
CA ASP A 282 -13.67 -22.28 -7.22
C ASP A 282 -12.80 -21.02 -7.23
N LEU A 283 -11.72 -21.02 -7.99
CA LEU A 283 -10.74 -19.95 -8.03
C LEU A 283 -11.35 -18.61 -8.48
N SER A 284 -12.28 -18.66 -9.44
CA SER A 284 -12.99 -17.48 -9.95
C SER A 284 -13.96 -16.90 -8.91
N GLY A 285 -14.76 -17.76 -8.27
CA GLY A 285 -15.68 -17.34 -7.22
C GLY A 285 -14.95 -16.73 -6.01
N ALA A 286 -13.86 -17.34 -5.58
CA ALA A 286 -13.02 -16.85 -4.50
C ALA A 286 -12.44 -15.45 -4.83
N GLY A 287 -11.92 -15.27 -6.04
CA GLY A 287 -11.39 -13.99 -6.50
C GLY A 287 -12.46 -12.90 -6.58
N ASN A 288 -13.65 -13.22 -7.10
CA ASN A 288 -14.77 -12.27 -7.18
C ASN A 288 -15.24 -11.82 -5.79
N LEU A 289 -15.43 -12.76 -4.86
CA LEU A 289 -15.89 -12.44 -3.50
C LEU A 289 -14.83 -11.64 -2.72
N ALA A 290 -13.56 -12.07 -2.78
CA ALA A 290 -12.46 -11.39 -2.12
C ALA A 290 -12.23 -9.98 -2.69
N GLY A 291 -12.23 -9.82 -4.02
CA GLY A 291 -12.07 -8.55 -4.69
C GLY A 291 -13.17 -7.55 -4.35
N GLY A 292 -14.43 -8.00 -4.39
CA GLY A 292 -15.59 -7.20 -3.99
C GLY A 292 -15.52 -6.74 -2.54
N ALA A 293 -15.14 -7.63 -1.62
CA ALA A 293 -15.00 -7.33 -0.19
C ALA A 293 -13.88 -6.31 0.07
N LEU A 294 -12.75 -6.41 -0.63
CA LEU A 294 -11.64 -5.45 -0.54
C LEU A 294 -12.04 -4.05 -1.02
N ILE A 295 -12.71 -3.94 -2.17
CA ILE A 295 -13.16 -2.66 -2.70
C ILE A 295 -14.14 -2.00 -1.73
N LEU A 296 -15.14 -2.75 -1.29
CA LEU A 296 -16.18 -2.24 -0.38
C LEU A 296 -15.58 -1.81 0.96
N GLY A 297 -14.75 -2.65 1.58
CA GLY A 297 -14.09 -2.34 2.85
C GLY A 297 -13.14 -1.15 2.74
N GLY A 298 -12.37 -1.07 1.64
CA GLY A 298 -11.49 0.07 1.36
C GLY A 298 -12.24 1.38 1.20
N LEU A 299 -13.35 1.39 0.45
CA LEU A 299 -14.19 2.59 0.28
C LEU A 299 -14.79 3.03 1.62
N ILE A 300 -15.37 2.12 2.39
CA ILE A 300 -15.96 2.43 3.70
C ILE A 300 -14.89 2.98 4.65
N GLY A 301 -13.73 2.32 4.72
CA GLY A 301 -12.67 2.69 5.66
C GLY A 301 -11.95 3.99 5.30
N LEU A 302 -11.58 4.19 4.04
CA LEU A 302 -10.88 5.40 3.60
C LEU A 302 -11.78 6.64 3.64
N VAL A 303 -13.00 6.53 3.10
CA VAL A 303 -13.93 7.67 3.02
C VAL A 303 -14.63 7.89 4.36
N GLY A 304 -15.27 6.85 4.91
CA GLY A 304 -16.01 6.94 6.15
C GLY A 304 -15.10 7.14 7.36
N GLY A 305 -14.00 6.38 7.43
CA GLY A 305 -13.02 6.46 8.51
C GLY A 305 -12.30 7.81 8.55
N GLY A 306 -11.94 8.37 7.39
CA GLY A 306 -11.34 9.71 7.29
C GLY A 306 -12.28 10.79 7.82
N ALA A 307 -13.53 10.83 7.33
CA ALA A 307 -14.53 11.81 7.78
C ALA A 307 -14.85 11.69 9.28
N LEU A 308 -14.91 10.47 9.80
CA LEU A 308 -15.19 10.21 11.21
C LEU A 308 -14.02 10.59 12.10
N THR A 309 -12.78 10.35 11.65
CA THR A 309 -11.56 10.76 12.36
C THR A 309 -11.49 12.28 12.54
N ASP A 310 -11.85 13.05 11.50
CA ASP A 310 -11.83 14.51 11.59
C ASP A 310 -12.89 15.06 12.54
N ARG A 311 -14.06 14.41 12.61
CA ARG A 311 -15.15 14.80 13.52
C ARG A 311 -14.88 14.41 14.97
N ILE A 312 -14.42 13.17 15.22
CA ILE A 312 -14.26 12.63 16.58
C ILE A 312 -12.87 12.97 17.14
N GLY A 313 -11.84 12.97 16.31
CA GLY A 313 -10.45 13.21 16.70
C GLY A 313 -10.14 14.66 17.07
N GLY A 314 -11.09 15.61 16.92
CA GLY A 314 -10.94 17.01 17.33
C GLY A 314 -9.80 17.76 16.65
N GLY A 315 -9.27 17.27 15.52
CA GLY A 315 -8.17 17.91 14.78
C GLY A 315 -6.79 17.78 15.42
N VAL A 316 -6.68 17.18 16.61
CA VAL A 316 -5.43 17.05 17.39
C VAL A 316 -4.81 15.66 17.26
N PRO A 317 -3.46 15.52 17.32
CA PRO A 317 -2.78 14.23 17.12
C PRO A 317 -3.27 13.12 18.04
N GLN A 318 -3.42 13.41 19.35
CA GLN A 318 -3.84 12.43 20.35
C GLN A 318 -5.26 11.91 20.09
N GLY A 319 -6.19 12.75 19.66
CA GLY A 319 -7.54 12.33 19.32
C GLY A 319 -7.58 11.43 18.08
N ARG A 320 -6.81 11.75 17.05
CA ARG A 320 -6.66 10.92 15.85
C ARG A 320 -6.06 9.55 16.17
N LEU A 321 -5.01 9.52 17.00
CA LEU A 321 -4.38 8.26 17.42
C LEU A 321 -5.30 7.41 18.29
N ALA A 322 -6.05 8.01 19.21
CA ALA A 322 -7.04 7.31 20.01
C ALA A 322 -8.13 6.67 19.12
N PHE A 323 -8.60 7.39 18.11
CA PHE A 323 -9.57 6.87 17.15
C PHE A 323 -9.01 5.70 16.33
N CYS A 324 -7.72 5.76 15.91
CA CYS A 324 -7.03 4.62 15.30
C CYS A 324 -6.97 3.42 16.25
N GLY A 325 -6.77 3.64 17.55
CA GLY A 325 -6.81 2.59 18.56
C GLY A 325 -8.17 1.90 18.66
N PHE A 326 -9.28 2.65 18.66
CA PHE A 326 -10.62 2.08 18.60
C PHE A 326 -10.89 1.31 17.31
N ALA A 327 -10.47 1.85 16.16
CA ALA A 327 -10.57 1.14 14.88
C ALA A 327 -9.78 -0.18 14.93
N ALA A 328 -8.59 -0.19 15.54
CA ALA A 328 -7.79 -1.41 15.71
C ALA A 328 -8.46 -2.44 16.62
N ILE A 329 -9.20 -2.03 17.66
CA ILE A 329 -10.03 -2.96 18.47
C ILE A 329 -11.13 -3.59 17.62
N VAL A 330 -11.84 -2.80 16.81
CA VAL A 330 -12.84 -3.33 15.86
C VAL A 330 -12.17 -4.32 14.89
N GLY A 331 -11.01 -3.94 14.34
CA GLY A 331 -10.20 -4.82 13.50
C GLY A 331 -9.84 -6.14 14.18
N THR A 332 -9.45 -6.11 15.46
CA THR A 332 -9.14 -7.32 16.26
C THR A 332 -10.34 -8.26 16.33
N ILE A 333 -11.53 -7.73 16.65
CA ILE A 333 -12.76 -8.53 16.77
C ILE A 333 -13.09 -9.21 15.45
N PHE A 334 -13.11 -8.44 14.37
CA PHE A 334 -13.47 -8.98 13.05
C PHE A 334 -12.38 -9.83 12.41
N ALA A 335 -11.10 -9.65 12.79
CA ALA A 335 -10.01 -10.55 12.43
C ALA A 335 -10.18 -11.98 13.00
N VAL A 336 -10.84 -12.12 14.15
CA VAL A 336 -11.23 -13.44 14.69
C VAL A 336 -12.47 -13.99 13.99
N ILE A 337 -13.48 -13.12 13.77
CA ILE A 337 -14.79 -13.55 13.26
C ILE A 337 -14.69 -14.06 11.83
N PHE A 338 -14.10 -13.27 10.89
CA PHE A 338 -14.21 -13.55 9.46
C PHE A 338 -13.62 -14.91 9.05
N PRO A 339 -12.49 -15.42 9.60
CA PRO A 339 -11.97 -16.71 9.18
C PRO A 339 -12.69 -17.90 9.84
N LEU A 340 -13.40 -17.68 10.96
CA LEU A 340 -14.01 -18.75 11.74
C LEU A 340 -15.49 -18.99 11.43
N VAL A 341 -16.19 -18.05 10.81
CA VAL A 341 -17.61 -18.24 10.46
C VAL A 341 -17.79 -19.26 9.36
N GLY A 342 -18.87 -20.05 9.45
CA GLY A 342 -19.15 -21.14 8.50
C GLY A 342 -19.74 -20.68 7.17
N SER A 343 -20.33 -19.49 7.07
CA SER A 343 -20.92 -18.96 5.85
C SER A 343 -19.93 -18.07 5.10
N PRO A 344 -19.65 -18.30 3.81
CA PRO A 344 -18.73 -17.48 3.03
C PRO A 344 -19.20 -16.01 2.90
N TRP A 345 -20.49 -15.78 2.84
CA TRP A 345 -21.06 -14.44 2.77
C TRP A 345 -20.90 -13.68 4.09
N MET A 346 -21.04 -14.38 5.23
CA MET A 346 -20.75 -13.80 6.54
C MET A 346 -19.26 -13.55 6.70
N ALA A 347 -18.40 -14.44 6.20
CA ALA A 347 -16.96 -14.26 6.20
C ALA A 347 -16.57 -12.99 5.39
N ALA A 348 -17.13 -12.84 4.19
CA ALA A 348 -16.91 -11.65 3.37
C ALA A 348 -17.43 -10.37 4.03
N ALA A 349 -18.62 -10.39 4.61
CA ALA A 349 -19.17 -9.23 5.33
C ALA A 349 -18.31 -8.84 6.55
N ALA A 350 -17.89 -9.83 7.34
CA ALA A 350 -16.98 -9.60 8.47
C ALA A 350 -15.61 -9.10 8.01
N PHE A 351 -15.10 -9.61 6.89
CA PHE A 351 -13.86 -9.14 6.27
C PHE A 351 -13.98 -7.68 5.79
N VAL A 352 -15.12 -7.26 5.24
CA VAL A 352 -15.36 -5.85 4.88
C VAL A 352 -15.18 -4.95 6.09
N VAL A 353 -15.73 -5.31 7.25
CA VAL A 353 -15.58 -4.52 8.48
C VAL A 353 -14.12 -4.53 8.97
N PHE A 354 -13.47 -5.69 8.95
CA PHE A 354 -12.04 -5.84 9.26
C PHE A 354 -11.18 -4.88 8.41
N PHE A 355 -11.37 -4.92 7.09
CA PHE A 355 -10.57 -4.12 6.15
C PHE A 355 -10.91 -2.63 6.24
N ALA A 356 -12.18 -2.29 6.48
CA ALA A 356 -12.58 -0.91 6.73
C ALA A 356 -11.92 -0.34 7.99
N ALA A 357 -11.88 -1.10 9.08
CA ALA A 357 -11.19 -0.71 10.31
C ALA A 357 -9.67 -0.53 10.09
N ALA A 358 -9.07 -1.40 9.29
CA ALA A 358 -7.65 -1.33 8.92
C ALA A 358 -7.30 -0.10 8.05
N ALA A 359 -8.24 0.39 7.25
CA ALA A 359 -8.02 1.54 6.38
C ALA A 359 -8.06 2.89 7.11
N VAL A 360 -8.66 2.96 8.31
CA VAL A 360 -8.75 4.20 9.11
C VAL A 360 -7.37 4.82 9.41
N PRO A 361 -6.34 4.08 9.88
CA PRO A 361 -5.04 4.66 10.20
C PRO A 361 -4.28 5.24 9.00
N ILE A 362 -4.61 4.87 7.77
CA ILE A 362 -3.85 5.30 6.57
C ILE A 362 -3.78 6.83 6.49
N GLY A 363 -4.90 7.53 6.67
CA GLY A 363 -4.93 9.00 6.67
C GLY A 363 -4.69 9.60 8.04
N ALA A 364 -5.33 9.05 9.07
CA ALA A 364 -5.35 9.59 10.42
C ALA A 364 -3.97 9.56 11.09
N ALA A 365 -3.28 8.40 11.03
CA ALA A 365 -1.95 8.27 11.63
C ALA A 365 -0.89 9.07 10.84
N ALA A 366 -0.96 9.07 9.50
CA ALA A 366 -0.07 9.89 8.69
C ALA A 366 -0.21 11.39 9.02
N SER A 367 -1.45 11.87 9.17
CA SER A 367 -1.72 13.26 9.59
C SER A 367 -1.21 13.57 11.00
N ALA A 368 -1.39 12.66 11.96
CA ALA A 368 -0.84 12.79 13.30
C ALA A 368 0.69 12.85 13.29
N LEU A 369 1.36 11.99 12.50
CA LEU A 369 2.81 11.99 12.35
C LEU A 369 3.33 13.34 11.84
N GLN A 370 2.65 13.93 10.83
CA GLN A 370 3.03 15.24 10.29
C GLN A 370 2.87 16.36 11.33
N GLN A 371 1.86 16.28 12.21
CA GLN A 371 1.64 17.25 13.27
C GLN A 371 2.67 17.13 14.42
N LEU A 372 3.09 15.91 14.74
CA LEU A 372 4.09 15.63 15.79
C LEU A 372 5.51 15.94 15.34
N THR A 373 5.75 16.10 14.02
CA THR A 373 7.08 16.24 13.45
C THR A 373 7.36 17.66 12.98
N PRO A 374 8.51 18.28 13.39
CA PRO A 374 8.92 19.59 12.89
C PRO A 374 9.05 19.63 11.37
N ASN A 375 8.67 20.76 10.74
CA ASN A 375 8.63 20.91 9.28
C ASN A 375 9.92 20.45 8.57
N ARG A 376 11.10 20.79 9.12
CA ARG A 376 12.42 20.46 8.58
C ARG A 376 12.80 18.97 8.66
N MET A 377 12.05 18.16 9.43
CA MET A 377 12.30 16.72 9.64
C MET A 377 11.23 15.83 9.01
N ARG A 378 10.09 16.40 8.57
CA ARG A 378 8.91 15.62 8.12
C ARG A 378 9.21 14.62 7.03
N ALA A 379 9.99 15.00 6.02
CA ALA A 379 10.31 14.11 4.91
C ALA A 379 11.09 12.87 5.38
N THR A 380 12.13 13.08 6.21
CA THR A 380 12.96 11.96 6.70
C THR A 380 12.20 11.09 7.69
N VAL A 381 11.39 11.67 8.60
CA VAL A 381 10.55 10.90 9.53
C VAL A 381 9.48 10.09 8.76
N SER A 382 8.89 10.67 7.70
CA SER A 382 7.96 9.94 6.83
C SER A 382 8.64 8.79 6.08
N ALA A 383 9.88 8.95 5.66
CA ALA A 383 10.65 7.86 5.05
C ALA A 383 10.92 6.71 6.03
N ILE A 384 11.29 7.03 7.28
CA ILE A 384 11.46 6.04 8.36
C ILE A 384 10.13 5.33 8.63
N TYR A 385 9.03 6.07 8.73
CA TYR A 385 7.69 5.52 8.89
C TYR A 385 7.34 4.51 7.78
N LEU A 386 7.50 4.91 6.52
CA LEU A 386 7.20 4.03 5.39
C LEU A 386 8.13 2.80 5.34
N PHE A 387 9.40 2.98 5.71
CA PHE A 387 10.35 1.88 5.82
C PHE A 387 9.87 0.82 6.82
N ILE A 388 9.53 1.24 8.04
CA ILE A 388 9.05 0.35 9.11
C ILE A 388 7.74 -0.34 8.70
N VAL A 389 6.77 0.43 8.17
CA VAL A 389 5.45 -0.06 7.78
C VAL A 389 5.52 -1.10 6.68
N ASN A 390 6.33 -0.85 5.63
CA ASN A 390 6.42 -1.79 4.50
C ASN A 390 7.25 -3.04 4.85
N LEU A 391 8.38 -2.88 5.54
CA LEU A 391 9.23 -4.01 5.88
C LEU A 391 8.51 -5.00 6.80
N ILE A 392 7.86 -4.50 7.86
CA ILE A 392 7.16 -5.35 8.82
C ILE A 392 5.82 -5.81 8.25
N GLY A 393 5.02 -4.88 7.71
CA GLY A 393 3.67 -5.18 7.27
C GLY A 393 3.65 -6.14 6.09
N LEU A 394 4.13 -5.67 4.95
CA LEU A 394 4.12 -6.42 3.70
C LEU A 394 5.11 -7.59 3.72
N GLY A 395 6.31 -7.37 4.30
CA GLY A 395 7.37 -8.39 4.28
C GLY A 395 7.06 -9.60 5.16
N ALA A 396 6.56 -9.40 6.38
CA ALA A 396 6.41 -10.46 7.35
C ALA A 396 4.98 -11.00 7.51
N GLY A 397 3.94 -10.20 7.18
CA GLY A 397 2.54 -10.58 7.40
C GLY A 397 2.13 -11.91 6.76
N PRO A 398 2.26 -12.08 5.43
CA PRO A 398 1.89 -13.31 4.75
C PRO A 398 2.66 -14.52 5.27
N THR A 399 3.96 -14.35 5.52
CA THR A 399 4.86 -15.42 5.97
C THR A 399 4.55 -15.87 7.39
N ALA A 400 4.20 -14.95 8.30
CA ALA A 400 3.78 -15.31 9.64
C ALA A 400 2.53 -16.20 9.64
N THR A 401 1.53 -15.88 8.79
CA THR A 401 0.33 -16.69 8.66
C THR A 401 0.65 -18.10 8.12
N ALA A 402 1.50 -18.19 7.08
CA ALA A 402 1.90 -19.48 6.53
C ALA A 402 2.66 -20.33 7.56
N LEU A 403 3.65 -19.75 8.26
CA LEU A 403 4.43 -20.46 9.27
C LEU A 403 3.56 -20.96 10.43
N VAL A 404 2.63 -20.14 10.91
CA VAL A 404 1.69 -20.55 11.96
C VAL A 404 0.77 -21.68 11.46
N GLY A 405 0.29 -21.59 10.21
CA GLY A 405 -0.51 -22.64 9.58
C GLY A 405 0.26 -23.95 9.45
N ASP A 406 1.44 -23.91 8.84
CA ASP A 406 2.27 -25.09 8.60
C ASP A 406 2.76 -25.75 9.90
N THR A 407 3.01 -24.96 10.97
CA THR A 407 3.61 -25.46 12.22
C THR A 407 2.57 -25.96 13.22
N PHE A 408 1.45 -25.23 13.40
CA PHE A 408 0.52 -25.48 14.50
C PHE A 408 -0.83 -26.06 14.04
N PHE A 409 -1.19 -25.89 12.77
CA PHE A 409 -2.50 -26.26 12.25
C PHE A 409 -2.36 -27.14 10.99
N ALA A 410 -1.85 -28.36 11.15
CA ALA A 410 -1.74 -29.32 10.05
C ALA A 410 -3.13 -29.70 9.50
N GLY A 411 -3.33 -29.55 8.19
CA GLY A 411 -4.57 -29.91 7.49
C GLY A 411 -5.12 -28.83 6.58
N GLY A 412 -6.12 -29.17 5.76
CA GLY A 412 -6.68 -28.27 4.75
C GLY A 412 -7.26 -26.96 5.33
N ASP A 413 -7.81 -27.02 6.54
CA ASP A 413 -8.43 -25.87 7.24
C ASP A 413 -7.44 -25.07 8.07
N GLY A 414 -6.16 -25.44 8.15
CA GLY A 414 -5.16 -24.81 9.01
C GLY A 414 -5.03 -23.30 8.79
N ILE A 415 -5.22 -22.85 7.56
CA ILE A 415 -5.11 -21.44 7.18
C ILE A 415 -6.15 -20.55 7.92
N ARG A 416 -7.36 -21.04 8.19
CA ARG A 416 -8.39 -20.27 8.91
C ARG A 416 -7.97 -19.96 10.35
N TYR A 417 -7.37 -20.93 11.02
CA TYR A 417 -6.88 -20.77 12.38
C TYR A 417 -5.62 -19.90 12.43
N ALA A 418 -4.72 -20.07 11.45
CA ALA A 418 -3.53 -19.22 11.34
C ALA A 418 -3.91 -17.74 11.18
N ILE A 419 -4.85 -17.40 10.30
CA ILE A 419 -5.37 -16.05 10.13
C ILE A 419 -6.02 -15.56 11.45
N ALA A 420 -6.86 -16.40 12.08
CA ALA A 420 -7.57 -16.08 13.34
C ALA A 420 -6.64 -15.88 14.54
N TRP A 421 -5.38 -16.29 14.47
CA TRP A 421 -4.37 -16.05 15.49
C TRP A 421 -3.47 -14.86 15.15
N VAL A 422 -2.92 -14.83 13.94
CA VAL A 422 -1.88 -13.87 13.53
C VAL A 422 -2.45 -12.46 13.40
N SER A 423 -3.57 -12.31 12.68
CA SER A 423 -4.13 -10.98 12.41
C SER A 423 -4.70 -10.29 13.64
N PRO A 424 -5.50 -10.96 14.52
CA PRO A 424 -6.00 -10.33 15.75
C PRO A 424 -4.88 -9.95 16.71
N PHE A 425 -3.85 -10.81 16.85
CA PHE A 425 -2.70 -10.53 17.70
C PHE A 425 -1.98 -9.24 17.28
N ALA A 426 -1.74 -9.08 15.99
CA ALA A 426 -1.12 -7.86 15.46
C ALA A 426 -2.02 -6.63 15.65
N PHE A 427 -3.33 -6.75 15.43
CA PHE A 427 -4.27 -5.65 15.67
C PHE A 427 -4.37 -5.27 17.15
N ALA A 428 -4.33 -6.23 18.07
CA ALA A 428 -4.34 -5.95 19.50
C ALA A 428 -3.08 -5.18 19.94
N ILE A 429 -1.91 -5.55 19.40
CA ILE A 429 -0.66 -4.80 19.59
C ILE A 429 -0.80 -3.39 19.00
N ALA A 430 -1.36 -3.26 17.78
CA ALA A 430 -1.59 -1.97 17.16
C ALA A 430 -2.48 -1.06 18.01
N ALA A 431 -3.60 -1.60 18.55
CA ALA A 431 -4.50 -0.85 19.42
C ALA A 431 -3.76 -0.33 20.67
N LEU A 432 -3.01 -1.21 21.35
CA LEU A 432 -2.19 -0.82 22.50
C LEU A 432 -1.21 0.30 22.15
N LEU A 433 -0.46 0.14 21.06
CA LEU A 433 0.52 1.12 20.62
C LEU A 433 -0.12 2.46 20.23
N PHE A 434 -1.29 2.46 19.58
CA PHE A 434 -2.01 3.70 19.27
C PHE A 434 -2.46 4.43 20.54
N PHE A 435 -3.02 3.74 21.54
CA PHE A 435 -3.41 4.38 22.79
C PHE A 435 -2.21 4.89 23.60
N LEU A 436 -1.11 4.14 23.63
CA LEU A 436 0.14 4.61 24.23
C LEU A 436 0.67 5.85 23.52
N SER A 437 0.72 5.83 22.18
CA SER A 437 1.18 6.98 21.38
C SER A 437 0.29 8.20 21.57
N ALA A 438 -1.03 8.03 21.65
CA ALA A 438 -1.98 9.10 21.97
C ALA A 438 -1.69 9.73 23.34
N ARG A 439 -1.40 8.88 24.34
CA ARG A 439 -1.09 9.33 25.71
C ARG A 439 0.23 10.11 25.78
N TYR A 440 1.27 9.63 25.07
CA TYR A 440 2.55 10.37 24.99
C TYR A 440 2.40 11.67 24.21
N ALA A 441 1.69 11.70 23.08
CA ALA A 441 1.42 12.90 22.32
C ALA A 441 0.65 13.96 23.13
N ALA A 442 -0.30 13.54 23.97
CA ALA A 442 -1.01 14.46 24.87
C ALA A 442 -0.08 15.10 25.93
N ARG A 443 0.86 14.34 26.50
CA ARG A 443 1.84 14.87 27.47
C ARG A 443 2.82 15.84 26.86
N GLU A 444 3.23 15.61 25.63
CA GLU A 444 4.19 16.45 24.90
C GLU A 444 3.61 17.82 24.48
N GLN A 445 2.29 17.99 24.48
CA GLN A 445 1.64 19.28 24.20
C GLN A 445 1.48 20.16 25.46
N VAL A 446 1.64 19.60 26.65
CA VAL A 446 1.50 20.31 27.93
C VAL A 446 2.84 20.93 28.38
N HIS A 447 3.94 20.50 27.76
CA HIS A 447 5.30 21.04 28.00
C HIS A 447 5.84 21.76 26.76
#